data_9e1281b9c5505f9b2615d1cc6f8f697f
#
_entry.id   9e1281b9c5505f9b2615d1cc6f8f697f
#
_cell.length_a   1.000
_cell.length_b   1.000
_cell.length_c   1.000
_cell.angle_alpha   90.00
_cell.angle_beta   90.00
_cell.angle_gamma   90.00
#
_symmetry.space_group_name_H-M   'P 1'
#
loop_
_entity.id
_entity.type
_entity.pdbx_description
1 polymer ?
#
loop_
_entity_poly.entity_id
_entity_poly.type
_entity_poly.pdbx_seq_one_letter_code
_entity_poly.pdbx_strand_id
1 'polypeptide(L)'
;MGVKRYWRYSQERMNQLIVEGRVIQTKPGTVPRYKRYLDEMSGTPLQNIWDDIKPIQSQSAERLGYPTQKPLAILDRIIQVSSDEGDVVLDAYCGCGTTVCASERLNRQWIGIDITYQSISLILKRLEDSFGKGVLEQLKLNGIPKDMESAIALANKKDDRTSKEFEKWAVLTYTNNRATINAKKGAD
;
A
#
# COMPACT_ATOMS: atom_id res chain seq x y z
N MET A 1 29.57 -26.89 -38.04
CA MET A 1 29.19 -27.98 -37.10
C MET A 1 27.87 -27.56 -36.42
N GLY A 2 26.76 -28.24 -36.73
CA GLY A 2 25.47 -27.99 -36.10
C GLY A 2 25.46 -28.55 -34.66
N VAL A 3 25.11 -27.71 -33.70
CA VAL A 3 24.94 -28.16 -32.32
C VAL A 3 23.69 -29.04 -32.28
N LYS A 4 23.84 -30.34 -31.97
CA LYS A 4 22.70 -31.20 -31.68
C LYS A 4 22.05 -30.76 -30.40
N ARG A 5 20.82 -30.23 -30.48
CA ARG A 5 19.99 -29.88 -29.32
C ARG A 5 18.74 -30.74 -29.28
N TYR A 6 18.42 -31.24 -28.13
CA TYR A 6 17.19 -32.01 -27.92
C TYR A 6 16.05 -31.05 -27.66
N TRP A 7 14.92 -31.28 -28.32
CA TRP A 7 13.69 -30.53 -28.08
C TRP A 7 13.01 -31.03 -26.80
N ARG A 8 12.35 -30.09 -26.12
CA ARG A 8 11.61 -30.37 -24.88
C ARG A 8 10.33 -31.17 -25.12
N TYR A 9 9.89 -31.23 -26.35
CA TYR A 9 8.59 -31.81 -26.74
C TYR A 9 8.84 -33.09 -27.59
N SER A 10 7.85 -34.03 -27.50
CA SER A 10 7.82 -35.19 -28.42
C SER A 10 7.60 -34.71 -29.87
N GLN A 11 7.93 -35.56 -30.83
CA GLN A 11 7.74 -35.24 -32.26
C GLN A 11 6.27 -34.92 -32.58
N GLU A 12 5.33 -35.68 -32.02
CA GLU A 12 3.89 -35.49 -32.21
C GLU A 12 3.44 -34.14 -31.68
N ARG A 13 3.87 -33.79 -30.45
CA ARG A 13 3.53 -32.48 -29.85
C ARG A 13 4.16 -31.32 -30.63
N MET A 14 5.37 -31.52 -31.16
CA MET A 14 6.03 -30.52 -32.00
C MET A 14 5.23 -30.27 -33.29
N ASN A 15 4.78 -31.33 -33.94
CA ASN A 15 3.96 -31.23 -35.16
C ASN A 15 2.64 -30.48 -34.89
N GLN A 16 1.99 -30.77 -33.76
CA GLN A 16 0.79 -30.03 -33.34
C GLN A 16 1.08 -28.54 -33.16
N LEU A 17 2.14 -28.18 -32.45
CA LEU A 17 2.53 -26.79 -32.21
C LEU A 17 2.88 -26.04 -33.51
N ILE A 18 3.41 -26.74 -34.52
CA ILE A 18 3.65 -26.18 -35.86
C ILE A 18 2.30 -25.88 -36.56
N VAL A 19 1.38 -26.84 -36.52
CA VAL A 19 0.04 -26.67 -37.11
C VAL A 19 -0.75 -25.55 -36.43
N GLU A 20 -0.62 -25.43 -35.10
CA GLU A 20 -1.22 -24.35 -34.30
C GLU A 20 -0.55 -22.97 -34.55
N GLY A 21 0.51 -22.90 -35.37
CA GLY A 21 1.26 -21.65 -35.61
C GLY A 21 2.03 -21.13 -34.40
N ARG A 22 2.32 -22.03 -33.44
CA ARG A 22 3.01 -21.68 -32.18
C ARG A 22 4.52 -21.81 -32.24
N VAL A 23 5.04 -22.41 -33.28
CA VAL A 23 6.49 -22.50 -33.52
C VAL A 23 6.87 -21.41 -34.52
N ILE A 24 7.66 -20.44 -34.08
CA ILE A 24 8.12 -19.32 -34.91
C ILE A 24 9.64 -19.32 -35.04
N GLN A 25 10.11 -19.03 -36.22
CA GLN A 25 11.51 -18.80 -36.49
C GLN A 25 11.69 -17.34 -36.95
N THR A 26 12.40 -16.57 -36.14
CA THR A 26 12.53 -15.11 -36.38
C THR A 26 13.44 -14.78 -37.56
N LYS A 27 14.39 -15.64 -37.88
CA LYS A 27 15.28 -15.57 -39.05
C LYS A 27 15.61 -16.99 -39.53
N PRO A 28 15.78 -17.22 -40.82
CA PRO A 28 16.23 -18.49 -41.32
C PRO A 28 17.52 -18.96 -40.62
N GLY A 29 17.60 -20.23 -40.24
CA GLY A 29 18.74 -20.80 -39.54
C GLY A 29 18.82 -20.54 -38.03
N THR A 30 17.92 -19.73 -37.44
CA THR A 30 17.86 -19.54 -35.99
C THR A 30 17.06 -20.66 -35.32
N VAL A 31 17.31 -20.86 -34.03
CA VAL A 31 16.54 -21.84 -33.24
C VAL A 31 15.08 -21.41 -33.19
N PRO A 32 14.13 -22.26 -33.58
CA PRO A 32 12.71 -21.95 -33.44
C PRO A 32 12.30 -21.64 -31.99
N ARG A 33 11.35 -20.74 -31.81
CA ARG A 33 10.85 -20.35 -30.50
C ARG A 33 9.39 -20.76 -30.38
N TYR A 34 8.99 -21.13 -29.17
CA TYR A 34 7.61 -21.40 -28.82
C TYR A 34 6.88 -20.10 -28.51
N LYS A 35 5.79 -19.84 -29.22
CA LYS A 35 4.91 -18.69 -28.98
C LYS A 35 3.90 -19.04 -27.89
N ARG A 36 3.91 -18.26 -26.81
CA ARG A 36 2.90 -18.30 -25.75
C ARG A 36 2.03 -17.05 -25.87
N TYR A 37 0.74 -17.23 -25.72
CA TYR A 37 -0.18 -16.10 -25.65
C TYR A 37 -0.38 -15.67 -24.19
N LEU A 38 -0.57 -14.38 -23.96
CA LEU A 38 -0.65 -13.82 -22.63
C LEU A 38 -1.93 -14.23 -21.91
N ASP A 39 -3.02 -14.34 -22.66
CA ASP A 39 -4.34 -14.80 -22.21
C ASP A 39 -4.39 -16.29 -21.78
N GLU A 40 -3.42 -17.08 -22.20
CA GLU A 40 -3.29 -18.48 -21.80
C GLU A 40 -2.38 -18.67 -20.58
N MET A 41 -1.81 -17.60 -20.07
CA MET A 41 -0.91 -17.63 -18.92
C MET A 41 -1.65 -17.22 -17.66
N SER A 42 -1.38 -17.87 -16.55
CA SER A 42 -1.89 -17.51 -15.23
C SER A 42 -1.33 -16.19 -14.69
N GLY A 43 -0.66 -15.41 -15.53
CA GLY A 43 -0.01 -14.15 -15.21
C GLY A 43 1.52 -14.22 -15.30
N THR A 44 2.15 -13.10 -15.04
CA THR A 44 3.61 -13.01 -14.96
C THR A 44 4.04 -13.31 -13.52
N PRO A 45 4.93 -14.27 -13.28
CA PRO A 45 5.44 -14.52 -11.93
C PRO A 45 6.05 -13.26 -11.33
N LEU A 46 5.69 -12.97 -10.09
CA LEU A 46 6.24 -11.83 -9.37
C LEU A 46 7.75 -12.03 -9.19
N GLN A 47 8.51 -11.00 -9.53
CA GLN A 47 9.95 -10.99 -9.36
C GLN A 47 10.33 -10.46 -7.97
N ASN A 48 11.54 -10.74 -7.52
CA ASN A 48 12.09 -10.26 -6.26
C ASN A 48 12.64 -8.83 -6.34
N ILE A 49 12.74 -8.24 -7.54
CA ILE A 49 13.13 -6.85 -7.77
C ILE A 49 11.95 -6.12 -8.40
N TRP A 50 11.55 -5.00 -7.78
CA TRP A 50 10.40 -4.17 -8.20
C TRP A 50 10.89 -2.78 -8.57
N ASP A 51 11.32 -2.61 -9.79
CA ASP A 51 11.83 -1.34 -10.36
C ASP A 51 10.75 -0.53 -11.09
N ASP A 52 9.57 -1.12 -11.25
CA ASP A 52 8.39 -0.50 -11.86
C ASP A 52 7.63 0.44 -10.90
N ILE A 53 7.77 0.27 -9.57
CA ILE A 53 7.18 1.15 -8.57
C ILE A 53 8.14 2.28 -8.22
N LYS A 54 7.82 3.47 -8.69
CA LYS A 54 8.67 4.66 -8.46
C LYS A 54 8.37 5.33 -7.12
N PRO A 55 9.37 6.00 -6.51
CA PRO A 55 9.13 6.85 -5.33
C PRO A 55 8.11 7.97 -5.63
N ILE A 56 7.40 8.40 -4.58
CA ILE A 56 6.45 9.52 -4.67
C ILE A 56 7.20 10.80 -5.03
N GLN A 57 6.84 11.38 -6.16
CA GLN A 57 7.44 12.62 -6.63
C GLN A 57 6.86 13.84 -5.90
N SER A 58 7.58 14.97 -5.92
CA SER A 58 7.18 16.20 -5.23
C SER A 58 5.83 16.74 -5.69
N GLN A 59 5.45 16.52 -6.94
CA GLN A 59 4.19 16.96 -7.54
C GLN A 59 3.12 15.85 -7.64
N SER A 60 3.35 14.70 -7.00
CA SER A 60 2.38 13.62 -7.01
C SER A 60 1.14 13.98 -6.20
N ALA A 61 -0.05 13.73 -6.74
CA ALA A 61 -1.32 13.90 -6.02
C ALA A 61 -1.41 12.98 -4.77
N GLU A 62 -0.68 11.88 -4.75
CA GLU A 62 -0.60 10.98 -3.61
C GLU A 62 0.18 11.56 -2.43
N ARG A 63 0.98 12.61 -2.65
CA ARG A 63 1.88 13.17 -1.65
C ARG A 63 1.12 13.89 -0.53
N LEU A 64 1.25 13.38 0.70
CA LEU A 64 0.65 13.96 1.90
C LEU A 64 1.60 14.90 2.67
N GLY A 65 2.86 15.01 2.27
CA GLY A 65 3.89 15.74 3.03
C GLY A 65 4.43 14.97 4.23
N TYR A 66 4.05 13.72 4.44
CA TYR A 66 4.57 12.89 5.53
C TYR A 66 5.97 12.37 5.17
N PRO A 67 7.01 12.58 6.02
CA PRO A 67 8.41 12.36 5.64
C PRO A 67 8.74 10.94 5.19
N THR A 68 8.07 9.94 5.75
CA THR A 68 8.33 8.51 5.49
C THR A 68 7.24 7.84 4.66
N GLN A 69 6.42 8.63 3.97
CA GLN A 69 5.33 8.10 3.14
C GLN A 69 5.86 7.15 2.06
N LYS A 70 5.29 5.97 1.99
CA LYS A 70 5.55 4.99 0.92
C LYS A 70 4.52 5.12 -0.19
N PRO A 71 4.89 4.81 -1.45
CA PRO A 71 3.90 4.70 -2.54
C PRO A 71 2.82 3.67 -2.22
N LEU A 72 1.56 4.01 -2.49
CA LEU A 72 0.43 3.10 -2.27
C LEU A 72 0.61 1.79 -3.06
N ALA A 73 1.12 1.88 -4.28
CA ALA A 73 1.33 0.75 -5.16
C ALA A 73 2.25 -0.35 -4.57
N ILE A 74 3.21 0.00 -3.70
CA ILE A 74 4.07 -0.99 -3.07
C ILE A 74 3.30 -1.80 -2.02
N LEU A 75 2.45 -1.14 -1.22
CA LEU A 75 1.63 -1.78 -0.21
C LEU A 75 0.52 -2.61 -0.86
N ASP A 76 -0.08 -2.14 -1.95
CA ASP A 76 -1.04 -2.93 -2.73
C ASP A 76 -0.43 -4.24 -3.19
N ARG A 77 0.76 -4.19 -3.76
CA ARG A 77 1.44 -5.39 -4.24
C ARG A 77 1.77 -6.35 -3.10
N ILE A 78 2.30 -5.84 -2.00
CA ILE A 78 2.62 -6.66 -0.82
C ILE A 78 1.35 -7.35 -0.29
N ILE A 79 0.27 -6.60 -0.10
CA ILE A 79 -0.98 -7.12 0.44
C ILE A 79 -1.61 -8.14 -0.51
N GLN A 80 -1.64 -7.86 -1.82
CA GLN A 80 -2.20 -8.78 -2.82
C GLN A 80 -1.49 -10.13 -2.88
N VAL A 81 -0.17 -10.16 -2.67
CA VAL A 81 0.59 -11.42 -2.77
C VAL A 81 0.70 -12.18 -1.45
N SER A 82 0.33 -11.55 -0.33
CA SER A 82 0.50 -12.13 1.01
C SER A 82 -0.80 -12.32 1.78
N SER A 83 -1.93 -11.95 1.21
CA SER A 83 -3.25 -12.09 1.87
C SER A 83 -4.37 -12.25 0.85
N ASP A 84 -5.49 -12.78 1.30
CA ASP A 84 -6.75 -12.87 0.55
C ASP A 84 -7.76 -11.80 1.04
N GLU A 85 -8.86 -11.59 0.27
CA GLU A 85 -9.93 -10.70 0.68
C GLU A 85 -10.54 -11.16 2.02
N GLY A 86 -10.76 -10.21 2.92
CA GLY A 86 -11.27 -10.47 4.26
C GLY A 86 -10.21 -10.79 5.31
N ASP A 87 -8.97 -11.07 4.92
CA ASP A 87 -7.86 -11.25 5.86
C ASP A 87 -7.55 -9.97 6.65
N VAL A 88 -6.90 -10.14 7.80
CA VAL A 88 -6.52 -9.04 8.68
C VAL A 88 -5.07 -8.64 8.46
N VAL A 89 -4.87 -7.39 8.07
CA VAL A 89 -3.54 -6.77 7.91
C VAL A 89 -3.22 -5.93 9.14
N LEU A 90 -2.11 -6.20 9.79
CA LEU A 90 -1.61 -5.44 10.94
C LEU A 90 -0.42 -4.55 10.52
N ASP A 91 -0.51 -3.27 10.85
CA ASP A 91 0.61 -2.32 10.78
C ASP A 91 0.78 -1.64 12.13
N ALA A 92 1.78 -2.07 12.88
CA ALA A 92 2.05 -1.58 14.24
C ALA A 92 2.74 -0.19 14.28
N TYR A 93 3.11 0.37 13.12
CA TYR A 93 3.75 1.69 12.97
C TYR A 93 3.20 2.38 11.73
N CYS A 94 1.87 2.50 11.66
CA CYS A 94 1.16 2.82 10.43
C CYS A 94 1.39 4.24 9.88
N GLY A 95 1.99 5.15 10.64
CA GLY A 95 2.39 6.49 10.19
C GLY A 95 1.26 7.23 9.48
N CYS A 96 1.43 7.55 8.20
CA CYS A 96 0.39 8.19 7.38
C CYS A 96 -0.66 7.22 6.79
N GLY A 97 -0.66 5.94 7.23
CA GLY A 97 -1.69 4.95 6.88
C GLY A 97 -1.65 4.43 5.45
N THR A 98 -0.49 4.31 4.83
CA THR A 98 -0.41 3.76 3.47
C THR A 98 -0.88 2.31 3.44
N THR A 99 -0.47 1.49 4.42
CA THR A 99 -0.93 0.11 4.60
C THR A 99 -2.44 0.06 4.86
N VAL A 100 -2.95 0.93 5.71
CA VAL A 100 -4.38 1.04 6.04
C VAL A 100 -5.21 1.31 4.79
N CYS A 101 -4.83 2.33 4.00
CA CYS A 101 -5.54 2.66 2.76
C CYS A 101 -5.43 1.57 1.68
N ALA A 102 -4.29 0.88 1.58
CA ALA A 102 -4.13 -0.24 0.67
C ALA A 102 -5.03 -1.42 1.08
N SER A 103 -5.07 -1.73 2.37
CA SER A 103 -5.92 -2.81 2.92
C SER A 103 -7.41 -2.54 2.69
N GLU A 104 -7.87 -1.33 3.00
CA GLU A 104 -9.26 -0.91 2.75
C GLU A 104 -9.62 -1.03 1.27
N ARG A 105 -8.77 -0.54 0.37
CA ARG A 105 -8.97 -0.61 -1.08
C ARG A 105 -9.06 -2.04 -1.62
N LEU A 106 -8.34 -2.95 -0.98
CA LEU A 106 -8.24 -4.35 -1.38
C LEU A 106 -9.22 -5.26 -0.61
N ASN A 107 -10.19 -4.70 0.11
CA ASN A 107 -11.17 -5.43 0.92
C ASN A 107 -10.53 -6.34 1.98
N ARG A 108 -9.43 -5.91 2.59
CA ARG A 108 -8.85 -6.55 3.77
C ARG A 108 -9.32 -5.81 5.01
N GLN A 109 -9.52 -6.54 6.11
CA GLN A 109 -9.61 -5.93 7.41
C GLN A 109 -8.23 -5.41 7.82
N TRP A 110 -8.17 -4.40 8.67
CA TRP A 110 -6.88 -3.88 9.08
C TRP A 110 -6.87 -3.37 10.51
N ILE A 111 -5.69 -3.42 11.11
CA ILE A 111 -5.38 -2.87 12.42
C ILE A 111 -4.16 -1.96 12.24
N GLY A 112 -4.35 -0.66 12.43
CA GLY A 112 -3.27 0.33 12.39
C GLY A 112 -2.97 0.83 13.80
N ILE A 113 -1.70 0.86 14.19
CA ILE A 113 -1.24 1.39 15.46
C ILE A 113 -0.23 2.50 15.20
N ASP A 114 -0.40 3.63 15.86
CA ASP A 114 0.58 4.71 15.87
C ASP A 114 0.57 5.42 17.23
N ILE A 115 1.68 6.07 17.56
CA ILE A 115 1.85 6.77 18.84
C ILE A 115 1.41 8.22 18.81
N THR A 116 1.10 8.77 17.62
CA THR A 116 0.80 10.21 17.46
C THR A 116 -0.62 10.44 17.00
N TYR A 117 -1.29 11.42 17.61
CA TYR A 117 -2.62 11.87 17.16
C TYR A 117 -2.57 12.43 15.73
N GLN A 118 -1.44 13.05 15.35
CA GLN A 118 -1.27 13.59 14.01
C GLN A 118 -1.33 12.50 12.93
N SER A 119 -0.67 11.37 13.16
CA SER A 119 -0.74 10.21 12.26
C SER A 119 -2.17 9.72 12.12
N ILE A 120 -2.85 9.51 13.26
CA ILE A 120 -4.22 9.00 13.24
C ILE A 120 -5.18 9.99 12.55
N SER A 121 -5.08 11.28 12.85
CA SER A 121 -5.90 12.31 12.17
C SER A 121 -5.66 12.34 10.67
N LEU A 122 -4.41 12.17 10.24
CA LEU A 122 -4.06 12.10 8.83
C LEU A 122 -4.65 10.84 8.16
N ILE A 123 -4.62 9.70 8.86
CA ILE A 123 -5.22 8.45 8.38
C ILE A 123 -6.73 8.61 8.21
N LEU A 124 -7.42 9.15 9.23
CA LEU A 124 -8.87 9.36 9.17
C LEU A 124 -9.27 10.26 7.99
N LYS A 125 -8.57 11.38 7.83
CA LYS A 125 -8.78 12.27 6.70
C LYS A 125 -8.55 11.56 5.36
N ARG A 126 -7.45 10.81 5.25
CA ARG A 126 -7.11 10.06 4.03
C ARG A 126 -8.16 9.01 3.67
N LEU A 127 -8.69 8.31 4.68
CA LEU A 127 -9.77 7.35 4.50
C LEU A 127 -11.06 8.05 4.04
N GLU A 128 -11.43 9.17 4.69
CA GLU A 128 -12.60 9.97 4.29
C GLU A 128 -12.48 10.47 2.85
N ASP A 129 -11.32 11.05 2.49
CA ASP A 129 -11.05 11.58 1.16
C ASP A 129 -11.07 10.48 0.06
N SER A 130 -10.65 9.25 0.40
CA SER A 130 -10.53 8.16 -0.57
C SER A 130 -11.77 7.28 -0.69
N PHE A 131 -12.52 7.08 0.41
CA PHE A 131 -13.62 6.11 0.49
C PHE A 131 -14.94 6.72 0.97
N GLY A 132 -14.94 8.03 1.31
CA GLY A 132 -16.10 8.72 1.81
C GLY A 132 -16.31 8.58 3.33
N LYS A 133 -17.32 9.30 3.85
CA LYS A 133 -17.56 9.34 5.30
C LYS A 133 -18.01 8.02 5.92
N GLY A 134 -18.68 7.18 5.15
CA GLY A 134 -19.21 5.91 5.65
C GLY A 134 -18.14 4.95 6.19
N VAL A 135 -16.91 5.05 5.71
CA VAL A 135 -15.79 4.24 6.23
C VAL A 135 -15.48 4.59 7.68
N LEU A 136 -15.60 5.86 8.06
CA LEU A 136 -15.29 6.33 9.42
C LEU A 136 -16.27 5.82 10.46
N GLU A 137 -17.53 5.57 10.09
CA GLU A 137 -18.57 5.08 10.98
C GLU A 137 -18.31 3.62 11.42
N GLN A 138 -17.59 2.87 10.60
CA GLN A 138 -17.24 1.47 10.85
C GLN A 138 -15.96 1.31 11.67
N LEU A 139 -15.20 2.41 11.88
CA LEU A 139 -13.92 2.36 12.55
C LEU A 139 -14.03 2.30 14.07
N LYS A 140 -13.25 1.42 14.66
CA LYS A 140 -13.06 1.37 16.11
C LYS A 140 -11.76 2.07 16.47
N LEU A 141 -11.89 3.30 16.99
CA LEU A 141 -10.76 4.09 17.48
C LEU A 141 -10.53 3.82 18.97
N ASN A 142 -9.28 3.54 19.33
CA ASN A 142 -8.85 3.33 20.71
C ASN A 142 -7.69 4.26 21.05
N GLY A 143 -7.65 4.74 22.32
CA GLY A 143 -6.56 5.60 22.80
C GLY A 143 -6.62 7.05 22.35
N ILE A 144 -7.69 7.45 21.66
CA ILE A 144 -7.92 8.83 21.21
C ILE A 144 -9.14 9.38 21.92
N PRO A 145 -9.11 10.63 22.42
CA PRO A 145 -10.30 11.26 22.96
C PRO A 145 -11.41 11.31 21.91
N LYS A 146 -12.58 10.79 22.28
CA LYS A 146 -13.77 10.79 21.42
C LYS A 146 -14.68 11.99 21.68
N ASP A 147 -14.57 12.55 22.89
CA ASP A 147 -15.39 13.63 23.40
C ASP A 147 -14.58 14.58 24.28
N MET A 148 -15.20 15.67 24.69
CA MET A 148 -14.56 16.69 25.52
C MET A 148 -14.16 16.13 26.90
N GLU A 149 -14.93 15.24 27.47
CA GLU A 149 -14.66 14.67 28.80
C GLU A 149 -13.41 13.81 28.80
N SER A 150 -13.28 12.90 27.82
CA SER A 150 -12.06 12.08 27.64
C SER A 150 -10.84 12.93 27.29
N ALA A 151 -11.03 14.03 26.57
CA ALA A 151 -9.97 14.97 26.26
C ALA A 151 -9.49 15.76 27.51
N ILE A 152 -10.39 16.20 28.36
CA ILE A 152 -10.08 16.85 29.64
C ILE A 152 -9.35 15.87 30.57
N ALA A 153 -9.79 14.61 30.62
CA ALA A 153 -9.11 13.57 31.39
C ALA A 153 -7.67 13.32 30.89
N LEU A 154 -7.45 13.42 29.59
CA LEU A 154 -6.11 13.35 28.98
C LEU A 154 -5.27 14.58 29.36
N ALA A 155 -5.82 15.77 29.27
CA ALA A 155 -5.12 17.03 29.62
C ALA A 155 -4.69 17.11 31.09
N ASN A 156 -5.48 16.52 31.98
CA ASN A 156 -5.22 16.50 33.41
C ASN A 156 -4.15 15.49 33.85
N LYS A 157 -3.66 14.64 32.95
CA LYS A 157 -2.50 13.80 33.24
C LYS A 157 -1.26 14.67 33.37
N LYS A 158 -0.60 14.61 34.53
CA LYS A 158 0.58 15.44 34.88
C LYS A 158 1.87 14.99 34.15
N ASP A 159 1.81 14.85 32.83
CA ASP A 159 2.94 14.48 32.00
C ASP A 159 3.03 15.42 30.82
N ASP A 160 4.17 16.08 30.65
CA ASP A 160 4.46 17.05 29.59
C ASP A 160 4.15 16.53 28.19
N ARG A 161 4.39 15.24 27.98
CA ARG A 161 4.10 14.59 26.70
C ARG A 161 2.60 14.53 26.43
N THR A 162 1.82 14.16 27.43
CA THR A 162 0.36 14.03 27.35
C THR A 162 -0.31 15.39 27.14
N SER A 163 0.19 16.45 27.76
CA SER A 163 -0.28 17.83 27.58
C SER A 163 -0.07 18.31 26.13
N LYS A 164 1.11 18.08 25.56
CA LYS A 164 1.41 18.42 24.15
C LYS A 164 0.59 17.61 23.16
N GLU A 165 0.32 16.35 23.45
CA GLU A 165 -0.57 15.52 22.61
C GLU A 165 -2.03 16.01 22.67
N PHE A 166 -2.51 16.46 23.86
CA PHE A 166 -3.81 17.09 24.00
C PHE A 166 -3.92 18.38 23.15
N GLU A 167 -2.91 19.25 23.20
CA GLU A 167 -2.87 20.46 22.37
C GLU A 167 -2.99 20.13 20.89
N LYS A 168 -2.25 19.15 20.43
CA LYS A 168 -2.31 18.69 19.03
C LYS A 168 -3.67 18.13 18.68
N TRP A 169 -4.25 17.32 19.55
CA TRP A 169 -5.59 16.78 19.37
C TRP A 169 -6.62 17.90 19.30
N ALA A 170 -6.58 18.86 20.21
CA ALA A 170 -7.52 19.99 20.27
C ALA A 170 -7.46 20.82 18.97
N VAL A 171 -6.26 21.15 18.51
CA VAL A 171 -6.07 21.92 17.26
C VAL A 171 -6.60 21.15 16.06
N LEU A 172 -6.30 19.85 15.94
CA LEU A 172 -6.75 19.03 14.81
C LEU A 172 -8.27 18.85 14.81
N THR A 173 -8.86 18.62 15.99
CA THR A 173 -10.32 18.46 16.14
C THR A 173 -11.04 19.77 15.82
N TYR A 174 -10.58 20.90 16.36
CA TYR A 174 -11.17 22.21 16.12
C TYR A 174 -11.08 22.64 14.65
N THR A 175 -10.00 22.27 13.96
CA THR A 175 -9.78 22.62 12.56
C THR A 175 -10.31 21.57 11.58
N ASN A 176 -11.02 20.56 12.05
CA ASN A 176 -11.47 19.43 11.24
C ASN A 176 -10.31 18.77 10.48
N ASN A 177 -9.21 18.53 11.15
CA ASN A 177 -7.97 17.96 10.59
C ASN A 177 -7.34 18.78 9.43
N ARG A 178 -7.66 20.08 9.34
CA ARG A 178 -7.10 20.98 8.31
C ARG A 178 -5.83 21.70 8.73
N ALA A 179 -5.54 21.75 10.04
CA ALA A 179 -4.34 22.39 10.53
C ALA A 179 -3.10 21.51 10.32
N THR A 180 -2.00 22.15 9.95
CA THR A 180 -0.67 21.51 9.95
C THR A 180 0.04 21.87 11.25
N ILE A 181 0.36 20.87 12.06
CA ILE A 181 1.11 21.09 13.29
C ILE A 181 2.61 20.97 12.93
N ASN A 182 3.29 22.09 12.87
CA ASN A 182 4.74 22.11 12.69
C ASN A 182 5.43 21.93 14.05
N ALA A 183 6.26 20.90 14.20
CA ALA A 183 7.17 20.84 15.33
C ALA A 183 8.10 22.06 15.24
N LYS A 184 8.06 22.97 16.25
CA LYS A 184 9.11 23.97 16.40
C LYS A 184 10.43 23.22 16.56
N LYS A 185 11.37 23.42 15.64
CA LYS A 185 12.78 23.12 15.94
C LYS A 185 13.10 23.90 17.21
N GLY A 186 13.53 23.21 18.26
CA GLY A 186 14.01 23.86 19.47
C GLY A 186 15.00 24.94 19.06
N ALA A 187 14.75 26.15 19.52
CA ALA A 187 15.78 27.15 19.57
C ALA A 187 16.70 26.71 20.70
N ASP A 188 17.92 26.31 20.36
CA ASP A 188 19.06 26.27 21.28
C ASP A 188 19.45 27.68 21.69
#